data_96aafa4e1b2aecee1e5362dcce0b0210
#
_entry.id   96aafa4e1b2aecee1e5362dcce0b0210
#
_cell.length_a   1.000
_cell.length_b   1.000
_cell.length_c   1.000
_cell.angle_alpha   90.00
_cell.angle_beta   90.00
_cell.angle_gamma   90.00
#
_symmetry.space_group_name_H-M   'P 1'
#
loop_
_entity.id
_entity.type
_entity.pdbx_description
1 polymer ?
#
loop_
_entity_poly.entity_id
_entity_poly.type
_entity_poly.pdbx_seq_one_letter_code
_entity_poly.pdbx_strand_id
1 'polypeptide(L)'
;MPICNTTYINVKGQLMDLSQPKVMGILNVTPDSFYAESRLQTEKEIILRLQEMENEGASIMDIGAYSSRPNAQHISIEEEMERLRNCLTLVNKECPNAIVSIDTFRADIAKMCVEEYGAAMINDISAGNMDKQMFATIAQLGVPYIIMHMQGTPQDMQSAPHYDNLLKEVFYYFSEKISKLRDLGVKDIILDPGFGFGKTLEHNYKLMNHLEEFSTFELPLLVGISRKSMIYKLLGTSPEEALNGTTALNTISLLKGANILRVHDVKAAVEAVNIVEKMKQCTAF
;
A
#
# COMPACT_ATOMS: atom_id res chain seq x y z
N MET A 1 9.77 -20.07 19.84
CA MET A 1 8.63 -20.70 19.15
C MET A 1 8.12 -19.69 18.14
N PRO A 2 7.95 -20.02 16.87
CA PRO A 2 7.28 -19.12 15.96
C PRO A 2 5.85 -18.93 16.48
N ILE A 3 5.47 -17.72 16.85
CA ILE A 3 4.10 -17.35 17.15
C ILE A 3 3.40 -17.47 15.79
N CYS A 4 2.62 -18.54 15.61
CA CYS A 4 1.77 -18.69 14.45
C CYS A 4 0.60 -17.70 14.60
N ASN A 5 0.85 -16.44 14.32
CA ASN A 5 -0.22 -15.46 14.19
C ASN A 5 -0.88 -15.71 12.85
N THR A 6 -1.92 -16.54 12.86
CA THR A 6 -2.82 -16.69 11.72
C THR A 6 -3.47 -15.32 11.51
N THR A 7 -2.94 -14.56 10.59
CA THR A 7 -3.40 -13.20 10.32
C THR A 7 -4.39 -13.27 9.17
N TYR A 8 -5.67 -13.13 9.47
CA TYR A 8 -6.73 -13.07 8.47
C TYR A 8 -7.33 -11.69 8.43
N ILE A 9 -7.73 -11.25 7.24
CA ILE A 9 -8.58 -10.08 7.03
C ILE A 9 -9.83 -10.47 6.27
N ASN A 10 -10.95 -9.79 6.55
CA ASN A 10 -12.20 -10.03 5.84
C ASN A 10 -12.26 -9.18 4.56
N VAL A 11 -12.16 -9.82 3.41
CA VAL A 11 -12.25 -9.19 2.09
C VAL A 11 -13.57 -9.61 1.45
N LYS A 12 -14.53 -8.70 1.34
CA LYS A 12 -15.86 -8.97 0.73
C LYS A 12 -16.57 -10.22 1.33
N GLY A 13 -16.47 -10.40 2.64
CA GLY A 13 -17.09 -11.54 3.34
C GLY A 13 -16.29 -12.85 3.29
N GLN A 14 -15.13 -12.87 2.67
CA GLN A 14 -14.22 -14.01 2.64
C GLN A 14 -12.95 -13.71 3.46
N LEU A 15 -12.45 -14.70 4.19
CA LEU A 15 -11.21 -14.56 4.94
C LEU A 15 -10.01 -14.74 4.00
N MET A 16 -9.21 -13.68 3.86
CA MET A 16 -7.91 -13.75 3.20
C MET A 16 -6.84 -14.10 4.22
N ASP A 17 -6.14 -15.20 3.97
CA ASP A 17 -4.99 -15.62 4.78
C ASP A 17 -3.74 -14.83 4.42
N LEU A 18 -3.23 -14.05 5.36
CA LEU A 18 -2.01 -13.24 5.27
C LEU A 18 -0.81 -13.90 5.97
N SER A 19 -0.96 -15.13 6.48
CA SER A 19 0.20 -15.94 6.92
C SER A 19 1.11 -16.30 5.75
N GLN A 20 0.52 -16.39 4.56
CA GLN A 20 1.24 -16.44 3.29
C GLN A 20 1.27 -15.02 2.69
N PRO A 21 2.45 -14.41 2.54
CA PRO A 21 2.55 -13.04 2.07
C PRO A 21 1.89 -12.83 0.70
N LYS A 22 1.23 -11.70 0.53
CA LYS A 22 0.53 -11.31 -0.70
C LYS A 22 1.29 -10.21 -1.43
N VAL A 23 1.17 -10.20 -2.75
CA VAL A 23 1.72 -9.15 -3.59
C VAL A 23 0.59 -8.21 -4.02
N MET A 24 0.77 -6.92 -3.72
CA MET A 24 -0.10 -5.82 -4.10
C MET A 24 0.56 -5.03 -5.23
N GLY A 25 0.02 -5.15 -6.44
CA GLY A 25 0.50 -4.42 -7.61
C GLY A 25 -0.03 -2.99 -7.65
N ILE A 26 0.84 -2.04 -8.00
CA ILE A 26 0.50 -0.61 -8.07
C ILE A 26 0.00 -0.26 -9.46
N LEU A 27 -1.16 0.42 -9.53
CA LEU A 27 -1.69 1.06 -10.72
C LEU A 27 -1.98 2.54 -10.44
N ASN A 28 -1.13 3.44 -10.93
CA ASN A 28 -1.33 4.88 -10.83
C ASN A 28 -2.04 5.40 -12.07
N VAL A 29 -3.19 6.07 -11.88
CA VAL A 29 -3.99 6.67 -12.94
C VAL A 29 -3.69 8.16 -12.99
N THR A 30 -2.73 8.57 -13.85
CA THR A 30 -2.20 9.95 -13.90
C THR A 30 -2.92 10.85 -14.91
N PRO A 31 -2.75 12.23 -14.83
CA PRO A 31 -3.47 13.19 -15.68
C PRO A 31 -3.26 13.05 -17.18
N ASP A 32 -2.07 12.71 -17.63
CA ASP A 32 -1.74 12.58 -19.07
C ASP A 32 -2.59 11.51 -19.77
N SER A 33 -3.28 10.73 -18.97
CA SER A 33 -4.09 9.59 -19.35
C SER A 33 -5.51 9.93 -19.85
N PHE A 34 -6.02 11.17 -19.69
CA PHE A 34 -7.44 11.48 -19.89
C PHE A 34 -7.76 12.61 -20.89
N TYR A 35 -6.77 13.13 -21.63
CA TYR A 35 -7.07 14.01 -22.76
C TYR A 35 -7.74 13.22 -23.88
N ALA A 36 -8.74 13.81 -24.53
CA ALA A 36 -9.68 13.12 -25.44
C ALA A 36 -9.01 12.32 -26.57
N GLU A 37 -7.87 12.78 -27.09
CA GLU A 37 -7.12 12.06 -28.15
C GLU A 37 -6.23 10.93 -27.60
N SER A 38 -5.81 11.00 -26.33
CA SER A 38 -5.02 9.95 -25.64
C SER A 38 -5.88 8.94 -24.88
N ARG A 39 -7.18 9.19 -24.71
CA ARG A 39 -8.09 8.39 -23.87
C ARG A 39 -8.11 6.91 -24.24
N LEU A 40 -8.25 6.59 -25.53
CA LEU A 40 -8.27 5.19 -26.01
C LEU A 40 -6.92 4.48 -25.83
N GLN A 41 -5.82 5.20 -25.94
CA GLN A 41 -4.49 4.64 -25.71
C GLN A 41 -4.29 4.34 -24.24
N THR A 42 -4.73 5.22 -23.37
CA THR A 42 -4.66 5.07 -21.92
C THR A 42 -5.55 3.96 -21.39
N GLU A 43 -6.77 3.81 -21.88
CA GLU A 43 -7.62 2.67 -21.53
C GLU A 43 -6.93 1.35 -21.88
N LYS A 44 -6.28 1.26 -23.04
CA LYS A 44 -5.50 0.09 -23.43
C LYS A 44 -4.30 -0.16 -22.50
N GLU A 45 -3.59 0.89 -22.12
CA GLU A 45 -2.45 0.79 -21.20
C GLU A 45 -2.88 0.31 -19.80
N ILE A 46 -4.01 0.84 -19.30
CA ILE A 46 -4.62 0.37 -18.06
C ILE A 46 -4.98 -1.11 -18.15
N ILE A 47 -5.68 -1.51 -19.20
CA ILE A 47 -6.10 -2.91 -19.41
C ILE A 47 -4.88 -3.83 -19.50
N LEU A 48 -3.88 -3.45 -20.29
CA LEU A 48 -2.63 -4.22 -20.40
C LEU A 48 -1.93 -4.38 -19.05
N ARG A 49 -1.86 -3.29 -18.26
CA ARG A 49 -1.25 -3.33 -16.94
C ARG A 49 -2.03 -4.20 -15.96
N LEU A 50 -3.37 -4.15 -15.97
CA LEU A 50 -4.22 -5.02 -15.16
C LEU A 50 -4.00 -6.50 -15.49
N GLN A 51 -4.01 -6.84 -16.79
CA GLN A 51 -3.76 -8.21 -17.26
C GLN A 51 -2.34 -8.67 -16.92
N GLU A 52 -1.34 -7.81 -17.06
CA GLU A 52 0.03 -8.08 -16.67
C GLU A 52 0.11 -8.42 -15.18
N MET A 53 -0.44 -7.56 -14.30
CA MET A 53 -0.44 -7.81 -12.84
C MET A 53 -1.14 -9.12 -12.48
N GLU A 54 -2.28 -9.42 -13.10
CA GLU A 54 -3.01 -10.68 -12.88
C GLU A 54 -2.17 -11.89 -13.31
N ASN A 55 -1.61 -11.85 -14.52
CA ASN A 55 -0.76 -12.92 -15.06
C ASN A 55 0.55 -13.13 -14.26
N GLU A 56 1.09 -12.04 -13.69
CA GLU A 56 2.28 -12.08 -12.83
C GLU A 56 1.98 -12.56 -11.41
N GLY A 57 0.70 -12.71 -11.04
CA GLY A 57 0.26 -13.26 -9.76
C GLY A 57 0.04 -12.21 -8.66
N ALA A 58 -0.31 -10.97 -8.99
CA ALA A 58 -0.77 -10.01 -8.00
C ALA A 58 -2.02 -10.53 -7.30
N SER A 59 -2.00 -10.53 -5.97
CA SER A 59 -3.16 -10.91 -5.15
C SER A 59 -4.12 -9.73 -4.93
N ILE A 60 -3.61 -8.51 -5.02
CA ILE A 60 -4.33 -7.26 -4.78
C ILE A 60 -3.87 -6.25 -5.83
N MET A 61 -4.79 -5.47 -6.37
CA MET A 61 -4.50 -4.35 -7.26
C MET A 61 -4.78 -3.03 -6.52
N ASP A 62 -3.74 -2.22 -6.28
CA ASP A 62 -3.85 -0.96 -5.55
C ASP A 62 -3.89 0.21 -6.54
N ILE A 63 -5.06 0.84 -6.63
CA ILE A 63 -5.38 1.85 -7.64
C ILE A 63 -5.42 3.23 -7.00
N GLY A 64 -4.58 4.14 -7.50
CA GLY A 64 -4.50 5.52 -7.04
C GLY A 64 -4.60 6.51 -8.20
N ALA A 65 -5.41 7.55 -8.02
CA ALA A 65 -5.55 8.64 -8.99
C ALA A 65 -4.90 9.95 -8.52
N TYR A 66 -4.49 10.01 -7.26
CA TYR A 66 -3.77 11.14 -6.67
C TYR A 66 -2.28 10.80 -6.53
N SER A 67 -1.41 11.70 -6.99
CA SER A 67 0.04 11.51 -6.83
C SER A 67 0.52 12.07 -5.50
N SER A 68 1.06 11.22 -4.65
CA SER A 68 1.73 11.60 -3.40
C SER A 68 3.22 11.95 -3.55
N ARG A 69 3.73 12.05 -4.79
CA ARG A 69 5.12 12.45 -5.04
C ARG A 69 5.33 13.92 -4.64
N PRO A 70 6.51 14.29 -4.12
CA PRO A 70 6.85 15.68 -3.89
C PRO A 70 6.68 16.50 -5.18
N ASN A 71 6.08 17.71 -5.04
CA ASN A 71 5.77 18.63 -6.16
C ASN A 71 4.71 18.11 -7.16
N ALA A 72 4.00 17.03 -6.89
CA ALA A 72 2.86 16.64 -7.71
C ALA A 72 1.74 17.69 -7.62
N GLN A 73 1.06 17.90 -8.74
CA GLN A 73 -0.07 18.83 -8.80
C GLN A 73 -1.23 18.29 -7.93
N HIS A 74 -1.79 19.16 -7.11
CA HIS A 74 -3.02 18.85 -6.37
C HIS A 74 -4.20 18.78 -7.34
N ILE A 75 -4.97 17.71 -7.26
CA ILE A 75 -6.20 17.55 -8.06
C ILE A 75 -7.43 17.69 -7.16
N SER A 76 -8.55 18.13 -7.75
CA SER A 76 -9.81 18.24 -7.04
C SER A 76 -10.40 16.86 -6.68
N ILE A 77 -11.40 16.84 -5.82
CA ILE A 77 -12.12 15.60 -5.48
C ILE A 77 -12.85 15.07 -6.71
N GLU A 78 -13.49 15.97 -7.46
CA GLU A 78 -14.25 15.64 -8.67
C GLU A 78 -13.35 15.00 -9.74
N GLU A 79 -12.15 15.53 -9.92
CA GLU A 79 -11.17 15.00 -10.86
C GLU A 79 -10.68 13.61 -10.43
N GLU A 80 -10.39 13.41 -9.14
CA GLU A 80 -10.01 12.10 -8.59
C GLU A 80 -11.14 11.08 -8.76
N MET A 81 -12.40 11.48 -8.47
CA MET A 81 -13.59 10.64 -8.68
C MET A 81 -13.72 10.21 -10.14
N GLU A 82 -13.61 11.16 -11.08
CA GLU A 82 -13.74 10.85 -12.51
C GLU A 82 -12.68 9.84 -12.98
N ARG A 83 -11.43 10.06 -12.59
CA ARG A 83 -10.33 9.13 -12.94
C ARG A 83 -10.56 7.73 -12.39
N LEU A 84 -10.95 7.63 -11.11
CA LEU A 84 -11.22 6.34 -10.48
C LEU A 84 -12.44 5.65 -11.06
N ARG A 85 -13.54 6.37 -11.35
CA ARG A 85 -14.73 5.80 -12.03
C ARG A 85 -14.37 5.18 -13.37
N ASN A 86 -13.60 5.89 -14.18
CA ASN A 86 -13.18 5.39 -15.50
C ASN A 86 -12.31 4.13 -15.33
N CYS A 87 -11.32 4.16 -14.45
CA CYS A 87 -10.44 3.02 -14.21
C CYS A 87 -11.21 1.81 -13.63
N LEU A 88 -12.04 2.02 -12.60
CA LEU A 88 -12.78 0.94 -11.94
C LEU A 88 -13.83 0.31 -12.85
N THR A 89 -14.40 1.06 -13.78
CA THR A 89 -15.27 0.51 -14.84
C THR A 89 -14.50 -0.48 -15.70
N LEU A 90 -13.26 -0.16 -16.09
CA LEU A 90 -12.39 -1.08 -16.84
C LEU A 90 -12.00 -2.29 -16.01
N VAL A 91 -11.63 -2.09 -14.74
CA VAL A 91 -11.29 -3.20 -13.83
C VAL A 91 -12.44 -4.18 -13.69
N ASN A 92 -13.64 -3.70 -13.41
CA ASN A 92 -14.83 -4.56 -13.24
C ASN A 92 -15.20 -5.33 -14.53
N LYS A 93 -14.85 -4.78 -15.68
CA LYS A 93 -15.08 -5.43 -16.98
C LYS A 93 -14.01 -6.47 -17.31
N GLU A 94 -12.73 -6.12 -17.15
CA GLU A 94 -11.59 -6.92 -17.63
C GLU A 94 -11.07 -7.91 -16.58
N CYS A 95 -11.15 -7.54 -15.28
CA CYS A 95 -10.67 -8.34 -14.14
C CYS A 95 -11.74 -8.43 -13.03
N PRO A 96 -12.92 -9.02 -13.29
CA PRO A 96 -14.08 -8.97 -12.37
C PRO A 96 -13.82 -9.64 -11.01
N ASN A 97 -12.83 -10.52 -10.94
CA ASN A 97 -12.45 -11.22 -9.71
C ASN A 97 -11.29 -10.55 -8.95
N ALA A 98 -10.76 -9.43 -9.47
CA ALA A 98 -9.65 -8.73 -8.83
C ALA A 98 -10.05 -8.20 -7.45
N ILE A 99 -9.14 -8.37 -6.48
CA ILE A 99 -9.24 -7.71 -5.20
C ILE A 99 -8.62 -6.31 -5.35
N VAL A 100 -9.49 -5.29 -5.31
CA VAL A 100 -9.11 -3.91 -5.53
C VAL A 100 -8.93 -3.19 -4.21
N SER A 101 -7.77 -2.56 -4.03
CA SER A 101 -7.47 -1.57 -3.01
C SER A 101 -7.50 -0.17 -3.64
N ILE A 102 -7.97 0.84 -2.91
CA ILE A 102 -7.97 2.24 -3.38
C ILE A 102 -6.98 3.05 -2.56
N ASP A 103 -5.97 3.60 -3.23
CA ASP A 103 -5.00 4.53 -2.64
C ASP A 103 -5.60 5.95 -2.63
N THR A 104 -6.23 6.29 -1.50
CA THR A 104 -6.83 7.61 -1.27
C THR A 104 -6.87 7.96 0.22
N PHE A 105 -6.70 9.25 0.51
CA PHE A 105 -6.88 9.81 1.85
C PHE A 105 -8.22 10.55 2.02
N ARG A 106 -9.12 10.49 1.02
CA ARG A 106 -10.40 11.21 0.99
C ARG A 106 -11.57 10.28 1.26
N ALA A 107 -12.36 10.57 2.28
CA ALA A 107 -13.47 9.74 2.72
C ALA A 107 -14.56 9.57 1.64
N ASP A 108 -14.90 10.64 0.90
CA ASP A 108 -15.90 10.60 -0.16
C ASP A 108 -15.44 9.71 -1.34
N ILE A 109 -14.15 9.72 -1.65
CA ILE A 109 -13.55 8.83 -2.66
C ILE A 109 -13.64 7.37 -2.20
N ALA A 110 -13.22 7.10 -0.95
CA ALA A 110 -13.30 5.78 -0.36
C ALA A 110 -14.73 5.22 -0.41
N LYS A 111 -15.71 6.05 0.00
CA LYS A 111 -17.12 5.69 -0.02
C LYS A 111 -17.60 5.36 -1.43
N MET A 112 -17.37 6.24 -2.39
CA MET A 112 -17.76 6.03 -3.79
C MET A 112 -17.16 4.74 -4.36
N CYS A 113 -15.85 4.51 -4.17
CA CYS A 113 -15.19 3.33 -4.71
C CYS A 113 -15.70 2.02 -4.11
N VAL A 114 -16.02 2.00 -2.82
CA VAL A 114 -16.55 0.79 -2.16
C VAL A 114 -18.03 0.58 -2.53
N GLU A 115 -18.88 1.60 -2.41
CA GLU A 115 -20.33 1.45 -2.61
C GLU A 115 -20.73 1.29 -4.08
N GLU A 116 -20.10 2.03 -5.01
CA GLU A 116 -20.47 2.00 -6.44
C GLU A 116 -19.71 0.93 -7.23
N TYR A 117 -18.45 0.63 -6.86
CA TYR A 117 -17.56 -0.24 -7.65
C TYR A 117 -17.11 -1.49 -6.91
N GLY A 118 -17.46 -1.63 -5.64
CA GLY A 118 -17.12 -2.81 -4.84
C GLY A 118 -15.62 -2.91 -4.55
N ALA A 119 -14.91 -1.79 -4.37
CA ALA A 119 -13.53 -1.82 -3.89
C ALA A 119 -13.45 -2.60 -2.56
N ALA A 120 -12.41 -3.39 -2.41
CA ALA A 120 -12.31 -4.38 -1.34
C ALA A 120 -11.60 -3.87 -0.10
N MET A 121 -10.76 -2.82 -0.23
CA MET A 121 -10.03 -2.20 0.88
C MET A 121 -9.62 -0.77 0.53
N ILE A 122 -9.24 0.01 1.54
CA ILE A 122 -8.75 1.37 1.40
C ILE A 122 -7.33 1.47 1.93
N ASN A 123 -6.46 2.08 1.13
CA ASN A 123 -5.07 2.38 1.45
C ASN A 123 -4.91 3.89 1.64
N ASP A 124 -4.75 4.34 2.90
CA ASP A 124 -4.66 5.76 3.25
C ASP A 124 -3.27 6.12 3.76
N ILE A 125 -2.52 6.86 2.94
CA ILE A 125 -1.18 7.35 3.27
C ILE A 125 -1.14 8.27 4.49
N SER A 126 -2.29 8.81 4.92
CA SER A 126 -2.39 9.79 6.03
C SER A 126 -2.93 9.19 7.32
N ALA A 127 -3.47 7.96 7.29
CA ALA A 127 -4.18 7.35 8.42
C ALA A 127 -5.22 8.31 9.04
N GLY A 128 -6.07 8.90 8.20
CA GLY A 128 -7.14 9.82 8.59
C GLY A 128 -6.68 11.22 9.01
N ASN A 129 -5.39 11.58 8.87
CA ASN A 129 -4.94 12.93 9.24
C ASN A 129 -5.36 14.00 8.23
N MET A 130 -5.48 13.65 6.95
CA MET A 130 -5.83 14.59 5.88
C MET A 130 -7.35 14.71 5.69
N ASP A 131 -8.13 13.73 6.15
CA ASP A 131 -9.59 13.78 6.16
C ASP A 131 -10.15 13.25 7.48
N LYS A 132 -10.76 14.12 8.27
CA LYS A 132 -11.31 13.78 9.59
C LYS A 132 -12.51 12.83 9.54
N GLN A 133 -13.16 12.70 8.38
CA GLN A 133 -14.30 11.81 8.19
C GLN A 133 -13.85 10.38 7.85
N MET A 134 -12.58 10.17 7.46
CA MET A 134 -12.09 8.88 6.98
C MET A 134 -12.36 7.74 7.97
N PHE A 135 -12.04 7.88 9.24
CA PHE A 135 -12.23 6.81 10.24
C PHE A 135 -13.69 6.40 10.40
N ALA A 136 -14.60 7.38 10.47
CA ALA A 136 -16.04 7.11 10.56
C ALA A 136 -16.56 6.44 9.28
N THR A 137 -16.07 6.87 8.13
CA THR A 137 -16.41 6.29 6.82
C THR A 137 -15.93 4.84 6.74
N ILE A 138 -14.69 4.54 7.11
CA ILE A 138 -14.16 3.17 7.12
C ILE A 138 -14.96 2.26 8.07
N ALA A 139 -15.32 2.76 9.25
CA ALA A 139 -16.14 2.01 10.19
C ALA A 139 -17.53 1.66 9.61
N GLN A 140 -18.14 2.56 8.83
CA GLN A 140 -19.41 2.32 8.14
C GLN A 140 -19.27 1.36 6.97
N LEU A 141 -18.20 1.47 6.18
CA LEU A 141 -17.95 0.62 5.02
C LEU A 141 -17.57 -0.81 5.41
N GLY A 142 -16.95 -1.02 6.56
CA GLY A 142 -16.58 -2.35 7.07
C GLY A 142 -15.53 -3.07 6.21
N VAL A 143 -14.69 -2.33 5.49
CA VAL A 143 -13.61 -2.87 4.65
C VAL A 143 -12.26 -2.81 5.37
N PRO A 144 -11.28 -3.67 5.01
CA PRO A 144 -9.91 -3.56 5.47
C PRO A 144 -9.32 -2.18 5.20
N TYR A 145 -8.60 -1.65 6.17
CA TYR A 145 -8.03 -0.32 6.12
C TYR A 145 -6.53 -0.33 6.37
N ILE A 146 -5.77 0.12 5.38
CA ILE A 146 -4.32 0.26 5.49
C ILE A 146 -4.04 1.66 6.00
N ILE A 147 -3.36 1.75 7.13
CA ILE A 147 -2.92 3.00 7.75
C ILE A 147 -1.41 3.14 7.63
N MET A 148 -0.95 4.27 7.10
CA MET A 148 0.46 4.54 6.91
C MET A 148 0.97 5.64 7.84
N HIS A 149 2.21 5.48 8.31
CA HIS A 149 2.91 6.52 9.05
C HIS A 149 3.58 7.52 8.09
N MET A 150 3.20 8.78 8.20
CA MET A 150 3.82 9.91 7.52
C MET A 150 4.02 11.08 8.48
N GLN A 151 5.18 11.74 8.43
CA GLN A 151 5.41 13.02 9.09
C GLN A 151 5.23 14.16 8.07
N GLY A 152 4.41 15.15 8.39
CA GLY A 152 4.06 16.24 7.48
C GLY A 152 2.97 15.84 6.46
N THR A 153 2.98 16.50 5.31
CA THR A 153 2.09 16.24 4.17
C THR A 153 2.91 15.80 2.95
N PRO A 154 2.31 15.23 1.90
CA PRO A 154 3.06 14.86 0.67
C PRO A 154 3.86 16.02 0.08
N GLN A 155 3.44 17.26 0.28
CA GLN A 155 4.09 18.45 -0.25
C GLN A 155 5.34 18.88 0.54
N ASP A 156 5.33 18.70 1.88
CA ASP A 156 6.38 19.21 2.78
C ASP A 156 7.16 18.12 3.53
N MET A 157 6.73 16.87 3.49
CA MET A 157 7.29 15.74 4.23
C MET A 157 8.81 15.51 4.04
N GLN A 158 9.39 16.01 2.94
CA GLN A 158 10.80 15.83 2.64
C GLN A 158 11.68 17.04 3.04
N SER A 159 11.07 18.15 3.50
CA SER A 159 11.79 19.41 3.73
C SER A 159 12.78 19.31 4.90
N ALA A 160 12.41 18.68 6.00
CA ALA A 160 13.28 18.48 7.17
C ALA A 160 12.69 17.39 8.11
N PRO A 161 12.63 16.11 7.71
CA PRO A 161 12.09 15.08 8.59
C PRO A 161 13.00 14.91 9.82
N HIS A 162 12.42 15.11 11.00
CA HIS A 162 13.12 15.04 12.28
C HIS A 162 12.35 14.16 13.27
N TYR A 163 13.08 13.31 13.99
CA TYR A 163 12.57 12.45 15.05
C TYR A 163 13.57 12.48 16.22
N ASP A 164 13.09 12.73 17.41
CA ASP A 164 13.89 12.53 18.62
C ASP A 164 14.17 11.04 18.85
N ASN A 165 13.13 10.23 18.66
CA ASN A 165 13.23 8.77 18.63
C ASN A 165 12.26 8.18 17.60
N LEU A 166 12.77 7.87 16.41
CA LEU A 166 11.99 7.39 15.27
C LEU A 166 11.04 6.23 15.64
N LEU A 167 11.58 5.17 16.26
CA LEU A 167 10.76 3.98 16.54
C LEU A 167 9.68 4.28 17.57
N LYS A 168 10.01 4.95 18.67
CA LYS A 168 9.05 5.34 19.69
C LYS A 168 7.92 6.19 19.13
N GLU A 169 8.24 7.16 18.29
CA GLU A 169 7.24 8.07 17.68
C GLU A 169 6.34 7.35 16.68
N VAL A 170 6.91 6.48 15.82
CA VAL A 170 6.15 5.66 14.89
C VAL A 170 5.22 4.68 15.62
N PHE A 171 5.70 4.03 16.68
CA PHE A 171 4.90 3.10 17.48
C PHE A 171 3.79 3.81 18.25
N TYR A 172 4.07 4.97 18.82
CA TYR A 172 3.06 5.78 19.49
C TYR A 172 1.97 6.22 18.51
N TYR A 173 2.36 6.69 17.31
CA TYR A 173 1.44 7.04 16.24
C TYR A 173 0.48 5.90 15.91
N PHE A 174 1.00 4.69 15.67
CA PHE A 174 0.14 3.54 15.37
C PHE A 174 -0.75 3.16 16.56
N SER A 175 -0.22 3.15 17.77
CA SER A 175 -1.01 2.84 18.99
C SER A 175 -2.23 3.75 19.11
N GLU A 176 -2.04 5.06 18.88
CA GLU A 176 -3.12 6.05 18.92
C GLU A 176 -4.17 5.82 17.81
N LYS A 177 -3.71 5.55 16.57
CA LYS A 177 -4.60 5.33 15.43
C LYS A 177 -5.40 4.02 15.57
N ILE A 178 -4.74 2.95 15.96
CA ILE A 178 -5.36 1.64 16.20
C ILE A 178 -6.43 1.75 17.29
N SER A 179 -6.13 2.42 18.41
CA SER A 179 -7.12 2.63 19.48
C SER A 179 -8.37 3.31 18.95
N LYS A 180 -8.23 4.45 18.26
CA LYS A 180 -9.36 5.20 17.68
C LYS A 180 -10.18 4.37 16.69
N LEU A 181 -9.54 3.59 15.83
CA LEU A 181 -10.22 2.73 14.86
C LEU A 181 -10.98 1.59 15.54
N ARG A 182 -10.37 0.96 16.55
CA ARG A 182 -11.03 -0.10 17.35
C ARG A 182 -12.22 0.43 18.14
N ASP A 183 -12.13 1.65 18.70
CA ASP A 183 -13.25 2.30 19.39
C ASP A 183 -14.44 2.54 18.44
N LEU A 184 -14.18 2.74 17.14
CA LEU A 184 -15.20 2.84 16.09
C LEU A 184 -15.66 1.47 15.54
N GLY A 185 -15.10 0.36 16.00
CA GLY A 185 -15.47 -0.99 15.60
C GLY A 185 -14.75 -1.51 14.33
N VAL A 186 -13.74 -0.80 13.82
CA VAL A 186 -12.93 -1.27 12.69
C VAL A 186 -12.10 -2.48 13.13
N LYS A 187 -12.24 -3.59 12.39
CA LYS A 187 -11.62 -4.88 12.73
C LYS A 187 -10.34 -5.13 11.94
N ASP A 188 -10.39 -4.91 10.65
CA ASP A 188 -9.34 -5.26 9.71
C ASP A 188 -8.44 -4.05 9.43
N ILE A 189 -7.38 -3.92 10.22
CA ILE A 189 -6.39 -2.84 10.14
C ILE A 189 -5.08 -3.45 9.67
N ILE A 190 -4.42 -2.80 8.70
CA ILE A 190 -3.12 -3.18 8.16
C ILE A 190 -2.17 -2.00 8.36
N LEU A 191 -0.95 -2.27 8.83
CA LEU A 191 0.06 -1.24 9.10
C LEU A 191 1.01 -1.08 7.92
N ASP A 192 1.28 0.17 7.51
CA ASP A 192 2.39 0.51 6.61
C ASP A 192 3.36 1.46 7.34
N PRO A 193 4.61 1.07 7.60
CA PRO A 193 5.61 1.92 8.24
C PRO A 193 5.91 3.22 7.49
N GLY A 194 5.51 3.35 6.23
CA GLY A 194 5.63 4.55 5.42
C GLY A 194 7.07 4.85 5.02
N PHE A 195 7.77 3.87 4.46
CA PHE A 195 9.10 4.08 3.89
C PHE A 195 9.07 5.20 2.85
N GLY A 196 10.01 6.16 2.97
CA GLY A 196 10.11 7.30 2.06
C GLY A 196 9.16 8.47 2.35
N PHE A 197 8.23 8.33 3.34
CA PHE A 197 7.31 9.39 3.72
C PHE A 197 7.78 10.08 5.00
N GLY A 198 8.27 11.33 4.88
CA GLY A 198 8.81 12.09 6.01
C GLY A 198 9.98 11.40 6.71
N LYS A 199 10.90 10.79 5.96
CA LYS A 199 12.03 10.02 6.51
C LYS A 199 13.31 10.23 5.69
N THR A 200 14.43 10.44 6.36
CA THR A 200 15.76 10.47 5.72
C THR A 200 16.16 9.08 5.24
N LEU A 201 17.30 8.98 4.54
CA LEU A 201 17.88 7.69 4.15
C LEU A 201 18.12 6.80 5.39
N GLU A 202 18.76 7.37 6.40
CA GLU A 202 19.11 6.69 7.66
C GLU A 202 17.86 6.29 8.43
N HIS A 203 16.81 7.13 8.47
CA HIS A 203 15.53 6.80 9.10
C HIS A 203 14.88 5.59 8.43
N ASN A 204 14.91 5.51 7.09
CA ASN A 204 14.35 4.37 6.37
C ASN A 204 15.11 3.07 6.67
N TYR A 205 16.44 3.09 6.69
CA TYR A 205 17.24 1.90 7.02
C TYR A 205 17.14 1.51 8.50
N LYS A 206 17.04 2.49 9.41
CA LYS A 206 16.77 2.22 10.82
C LYS A 206 15.41 1.54 10.99
N LEU A 207 14.37 2.03 10.31
CA LEU A 207 13.04 1.44 10.34
C LEU A 207 13.03 0.02 9.76
N MET A 208 13.74 -0.22 8.64
CA MET A 208 13.89 -1.54 8.04
C MET A 208 14.61 -2.51 8.99
N ASN A 209 15.64 -2.04 9.70
CA ASN A 209 16.38 -2.88 10.63
C ASN A 209 15.54 -3.36 11.82
N HIS A 210 14.47 -2.61 12.17
CA HIS A 210 13.57 -2.91 13.29
C HIS A 210 12.16 -3.28 12.85
N LEU A 211 11.99 -3.75 11.60
CA LEU A 211 10.69 -4.03 11.04
C LEU A 211 9.92 -5.14 11.76
N GLU A 212 10.63 -6.14 12.27
CA GLU A 212 10.06 -7.25 13.05
C GLU A 212 9.38 -6.80 14.35
N GLU A 213 9.74 -5.64 14.91
CA GLU A 213 9.14 -5.10 16.13
C GLU A 213 7.66 -4.70 15.94
N PHE A 214 7.22 -4.48 14.69
CA PHE A 214 5.80 -4.22 14.38
C PHE A 214 4.89 -5.40 14.72
N SER A 215 5.42 -6.62 14.88
CA SER A 215 4.67 -7.79 15.37
C SER A 215 4.01 -7.55 16.74
N THR A 216 4.50 -6.60 17.54
CA THR A 216 3.91 -6.18 18.82
C THR A 216 2.46 -5.70 18.68
N PHE A 217 2.06 -5.19 17.52
CA PHE A 217 0.68 -4.75 17.28
C PHE A 217 -0.29 -5.90 16.97
N GLU A 218 0.23 -7.10 16.68
CA GLU A 218 -0.56 -8.28 16.26
C GLU A 218 -1.47 -7.98 15.05
N LEU A 219 -1.02 -7.11 14.15
CA LEU A 219 -1.71 -6.67 12.93
C LEU A 219 -0.85 -6.98 11.70
N PRO A 220 -1.49 -7.19 10.53
CA PRO A 220 -0.75 -7.37 9.28
C PRO A 220 0.13 -6.17 8.95
N LEU A 221 1.28 -6.47 8.35
CA LEU A 221 2.26 -5.49 7.94
C LEU A 221 2.38 -5.42 6.42
N LEU A 222 2.11 -4.26 5.85
CA LEU A 222 2.38 -3.94 4.46
C LEU A 222 3.71 -3.19 4.35
N VAL A 223 4.50 -3.54 3.34
CA VAL A 223 5.75 -2.85 3.03
C VAL A 223 5.74 -2.36 1.59
N GLY A 224 5.86 -1.04 1.43
CA GLY A 224 5.94 -0.36 0.13
C GLY A 224 7.28 0.33 -0.07
N ILE A 225 8.30 -0.39 -0.57
CA ILE A 225 9.65 0.15 -0.80
C ILE A 225 10.04 0.20 -2.28
N SER A 226 9.19 -0.34 -3.16
CA SER A 226 9.50 -0.54 -4.57
C SER A 226 9.96 0.75 -5.25
N ARG A 227 11.17 0.71 -5.80
CA ARG A 227 11.83 1.78 -6.56
C ARG A 227 11.92 3.13 -5.80
N LYS A 228 11.86 3.10 -4.45
CA LYS A 228 11.94 4.32 -3.62
C LYS A 228 13.35 4.85 -3.47
N SER A 229 13.45 6.12 -3.11
CA SER A 229 14.71 6.86 -3.02
C SER A 229 15.72 6.26 -2.04
N MET A 230 15.27 5.53 -1.02
CA MET A 230 16.15 4.81 -0.12
C MET A 230 17.00 3.75 -0.83
N ILE A 231 16.55 3.25 -1.99
CA ILE A 231 17.27 2.27 -2.80
C ILE A 231 18.19 2.96 -3.77
N TYR A 232 17.64 3.73 -4.70
CA TYR A 232 18.44 4.29 -5.80
C TYR A 232 19.45 5.34 -5.34
N LYS A 233 19.17 6.13 -4.27
CA LYS A 233 20.16 7.06 -3.70
C LYS A 233 21.33 6.35 -3.04
N LEU A 234 21.08 5.24 -2.32
CA LEU A 234 22.15 4.44 -1.73
C LEU A 234 23.05 3.81 -2.80
N LEU A 235 22.44 3.31 -3.85
CA LEU A 235 23.16 2.60 -4.93
C LEU A 235 23.75 3.52 -5.99
N GLY A 236 23.48 4.84 -5.92
CA GLY A 236 23.92 5.82 -6.89
C GLY A 236 23.32 5.60 -8.29
N THR A 237 22.08 5.14 -8.35
CA THR A 237 21.38 4.78 -9.59
C THR A 237 20.05 5.54 -9.73
N SER A 238 19.18 5.12 -10.65
CA SER A 238 17.86 5.72 -10.91
C SER A 238 16.71 4.83 -10.43
N PRO A 239 15.47 5.34 -10.33
CA PRO A 239 14.30 4.52 -10.01
C PRO A 239 14.09 3.36 -10.99
N GLU A 240 14.39 3.53 -12.27
CA GLU A 240 14.26 2.53 -13.33
C GLU A 240 15.22 1.35 -13.09
N GLU A 241 16.41 1.62 -12.57
CA GLU A 241 17.46 0.62 -12.29
C GLU A 241 17.36 0.02 -10.87
N ALA A 242 16.36 0.43 -10.07
CA ALA A 242 16.24 0.05 -8.67
C ALA A 242 15.63 -1.35 -8.44
N LEU A 243 15.38 -2.15 -9.47
CA LEU A 243 14.71 -3.46 -9.35
C LEU A 243 15.49 -4.42 -8.43
N ASN A 244 16.78 -4.57 -8.64
CA ASN A 244 17.61 -5.47 -7.83
C ASN A 244 17.60 -5.09 -6.34
N GLY A 245 17.76 -3.80 -6.02
CA GLY A 245 17.67 -3.30 -4.65
C GLY A 245 16.26 -3.45 -4.06
N THR A 246 15.22 -3.28 -4.87
CA THR A 246 13.83 -3.54 -4.48
C THR A 246 13.64 -5.00 -4.09
N THR A 247 14.12 -5.95 -4.91
CA THR A 247 14.00 -7.39 -4.63
C THR A 247 14.76 -7.77 -3.36
N ALA A 248 15.98 -7.24 -3.16
CA ALA A 248 16.74 -7.47 -1.94
C ALA A 248 15.99 -7.00 -0.68
N LEU A 249 15.46 -5.78 -0.68
CA LEU A 249 14.73 -5.25 0.46
C LEU A 249 13.34 -5.89 0.65
N ASN A 250 12.66 -6.29 -0.42
CA ASN A 250 11.43 -7.08 -0.32
C ASN A 250 11.70 -8.43 0.35
N THR A 251 12.77 -9.12 -0.01
CA THR A 251 13.18 -10.37 0.64
C THR A 251 13.46 -10.18 2.13
N ILE A 252 14.20 -9.12 2.48
CA ILE A 252 14.46 -8.76 3.88
C ILE A 252 13.14 -8.47 4.62
N SER A 253 12.22 -7.73 3.99
CA SER A 253 10.91 -7.40 4.57
C SER A 253 10.10 -8.66 4.88
N LEU A 254 10.08 -9.64 3.96
CA LEU A 254 9.40 -10.93 4.16
C LEU A 254 10.00 -11.73 5.31
N LEU A 255 11.34 -11.73 5.43
CA LEU A 255 12.04 -12.39 6.54
C LEU A 255 11.76 -11.71 7.88
N LYS A 256 11.47 -10.41 7.87
CA LYS A 256 11.12 -9.59 9.04
C LYS A 256 9.60 -9.50 9.29
N GLY A 257 8.79 -10.31 8.61
CA GLY A 257 7.36 -10.48 8.92
C GLY A 257 6.40 -9.64 8.10
N ALA A 258 6.81 -9.05 6.98
CA ALA A 258 5.88 -8.41 6.07
C ALA A 258 4.87 -9.42 5.52
N ASN A 259 3.58 -9.05 5.57
CA ASN A 259 2.46 -9.85 5.06
C ASN A 259 2.01 -9.41 3.66
N ILE A 260 2.27 -8.15 3.29
CA ILE A 260 1.92 -7.60 1.98
C ILE A 260 3.11 -6.82 1.43
N LEU A 261 3.50 -7.09 0.19
CA LEU A 261 4.47 -6.30 -0.55
C LEU A 261 3.75 -5.43 -1.58
N ARG A 262 3.82 -4.10 -1.44
CA ARG A 262 3.25 -3.14 -2.40
C ARG A 262 4.31 -2.72 -3.41
N VAL A 263 4.12 -3.11 -4.68
CA VAL A 263 5.19 -3.08 -5.69
C VAL A 263 4.75 -2.62 -7.08
N HIS A 264 5.71 -2.09 -7.85
CA HIS A 264 5.56 -1.88 -9.30
C HIS A 264 5.86 -3.17 -10.08
N ASP A 265 6.84 -3.97 -9.64
CA ASP A 265 7.35 -5.17 -10.32
C ASP A 265 6.77 -6.43 -9.66
N VAL A 266 5.56 -6.80 -10.07
CA VAL A 266 4.78 -7.88 -9.44
C VAL A 266 5.51 -9.22 -9.55
N LYS A 267 5.96 -9.60 -10.74
CA LYS A 267 6.65 -10.88 -10.97
C LYS A 267 7.84 -11.08 -10.03
N ALA A 268 8.72 -10.08 -9.92
CA ALA A 268 9.91 -10.16 -9.06
C ALA A 268 9.54 -10.28 -7.58
N ALA A 269 8.44 -9.63 -7.15
CA ALA A 269 7.95 -9.75 -5.79
C ALA A 269 7.33 -11.13 -5.51
N VAL A 270 6.58 -11.70 -6.45
CA VAL A 270 6.02 -13.05 -6.34
C VAL A 270 7.14 -14.10 -6.27
N GLU A 271 8.18 -13.95 -7.08
CA GLU A 271 9.37 -14.82 -7.01
C GLU A 271 10.04 -14.75 -5.64
N ALA A 272 10.20 -13.55 -5.07
CA ALA A 272 10.75 -13.37 -3.71
C ALA A 272 9.86 -14.01 -2.64
N VAL A 273 8.54 -13.87 -2.72
CA VAL A 273 7.59 -14.55 -1.82
C VAL A 273 7.75 -16.07 -1.91
N ASN A 274 7.75 -16.63 -3.12
CA ASN A 274 7.86 -18.08 -3.32
C ASN A 274 9.17 -18.65 -2.74
N ILE A 275 10.30 -17.94 -2.91
CA ILE A 275 11.61 -18.36 -2.36
C ILE A 275 11.57 -18.35 -0.84
N VAL A 276 11.07 -17.25 -0.22
CA VAL A 276 11.02 -17.14 1.24
C VAL A 276 10.06 -18.15 1.85
N GLU A 277 8.89 -18.36 1.27
CA GLU A 277 7.93 -19.38 1.74
C GLU A 277 8.49 -20.78 1.64
N LYS A 278 9.18 -21.12 0.54
CA LYS A 278 9.85 -22.42 0.42
C LYS A 278 10.91 -22.62 1.49
N MET A 279 11.70 -21.58 1.78
CA MET A 279 12.70 -21.60 2.82
C MET A 279 12.08 -21.85 4.21
N LYS A 280 10.97 -21.16 4.54
CA LYS A 280 10.25 -21.33 5.82
C LYS A 280 9.72 -22.76 5.98
N GLN A 281 9.17 -23.35 4.91
CA GLN A 281 8.70 -24.74 4.92
C GLN A 281 9.80 -25.77 5.20
N CYS A 282 11.03 -25.50 4.82
CA CYS A 282 12.17 -26.40 5.03
C CYS A 282 12.80 -26.29 6.42
N THR A 283 12.43 -25.29 7.23
CA THR A 283 12.93 -25.11 8.60
C THR A 283 12.05 -25.76 9.68
N ALA A 284 10.88 -26.30 9.31
CA ALA A 284 10.03 -27.07 10.21
C ALA A 284 10.61 -28.49 10.36
N PHE A 285 11.37 -28.70 11.47
CA PHE A 285 11.77 -30.03 11.93
C PHE A 285 10.69 -30.63 12.83
#